data_3590500be94915bd2a1aec390a048474
#
_entry.id   3590500be94915bd2a1aec390a048474
#
_cell.length_a   1.000
_cell.length_b   1.000
_cell.length_c   1.000
_cell.angle_alpha   90.00
_cell.angle_beta   90.00
_cell.angle_gamma   90.00
#
_symmetry.space_group_name_H-M   'P 1'
#
loop_
_entity.id
_entity.type
_entity.pdbx_description
1 polymer ?
#
loop_
_entity_poly.entity_id
_entity_poly.type
_entity_poly.pdbx_seq_one_letter_code
_entity_poly.pdbx_strand_id
1 'polypeptide(L)'
;MEPSVKKLEGIVKERMSVLDGTAHSYAHVDRVVKIAAILAEKEQADMELVQAAALLHDIGRAVGEPHNETGARLAGQILKHSTNYPRERIEKIVKIVLHHPIVFRDRLETLEEKIVWDADKIDLLGVIGIARVFHWLGKKPFETAVDTCCEELKPIYNLLNTPSARKIAKERYQRTAASLSALKEELSTQDLRTH
;
A
#
# COMPACT_ATOMS: atom_id res chain seq x y z
N MET A 1 -0.72 -19.10 6.21
CA MET A 1 -1.23 -17.94 7.02
C MET A 1 -1.67 -18.48 8.36
N GLU A 2 -1.17 -17.89 9.43
CA GLU A 2 -1.48 -18.27 10.80
C GLU A 2 -2.97 -18.07 11.14
N PRO A 3 -3.56 -18.88 12.05
CA PRO A 3 -4.98 -18.78 12.39
C PRO A 3 -5.43 -17.39 12.84
N SER A 4 -4.58 -16.70 13.60
CA SER A 4 -4.83 -15.32 14.06
C SER A 4 -4.96 -14.34 12.90
N VAL A 5 -4.07 -14.45 11.91
CA VAL A 5 -4.05 -13.59 10.71
C VAL A 5 -5.28 -13.87 9.84
N LYS A 6 -5.67 -15.15 9.69
CA LYS A 6 -6.89 -15.53 8.95
C LYS A 6 -8.17 -14.97 9.59
N LYS A 7 -8.24 -14.96 10.91
CA LYS A 7 -9.36 -14.34 11.63
C LYS A 7 -9.41 -12.83 11.42
N LEU A 8 -8.24 -12.16 11.48
CA LEU A 8 -8.13 -10.74 11.19
C LEU A 8 -8.55 -10.39 9.76
N GLU A 9 -8.18 -11.23 8.79
CA GLU A 9 -8.58 -11.08 7.39
C GLU A 9 -10.09 -10.97 7.23
N GLY A 10 -10.86 -11.86 7.86
CA GLY A 10 -12.32 -11.82 7.84
C GLY A 10 -12.89 -10.52 8.39
N ILE A 11 -12.37 -10.07 9.55
CA ILE A 11 -12.80 -8.81 10.18
C ILE A 11 -12.48 -7.59 9.30
N VAL A 12 -11.28 -7.54 8.71
CA VAL A 12 -10.85 -6.42 7.86
C VAL A 12 -11.69 -6.38 6.59
N LYS A 13 -11.91 -7.53 5.94
CA LYS A 13 -12.73 -7.63 4.73
C LYS A 13 -14.16 -7.13 4.97
N GLU A 14 -14.78 -7.52 6.06
CA GLU A 14 -16.11 -7.04 6.43
C GLU A 14 -16.13 -5.53 6.66
N ARG A 15 -15.19 -4.99 7.44
CA ARG A 15 -15.14 -3.55 7.75
C ARG A 15 -14.82 -2.68 6.55
N MET A 16 -13.99 -3.17 5.64
CA MET A 16 -13.60 -2.42 4.44
C MET A 16 -14.58 -2.57 3.29
N SER A 17 -15.65 -3.34 3.41
CA SER A 17 -16.69 -3.47 2.37
C SER A 17 -17.33 -2.12 2.00
N VAL A 18 -17.37 -1.15 2.92
CA VAL A 18 -17.84 0.22 2.66
C VAL A 18 -16.97 0.98 1.64
N LEU A 19 -15.76 0.49 1.38
CA LEU A 19 -14.82 1.04 0.40
C LEU A 19 -14.81 0.26 -0.92
N ASP A 20 -15.73 -0.70 -1.10
CA ASP A 20 -15.81 -1.45 -2.35
C ASP A 20 -16.05 -0.51 -3.54
N GLY A 21 -15.32 -0.78 -4.62
CA GLY A 21 -15.32 0.12 -5.79
C GLY A 21 -14.42 1.34 -5.66
N THR A 22 -13.64 1.50 -4.58
CA THR A 22 -12.65 2.57 -4.45
C THR A 22 -11.21 2.09 -4.69
N ALA A 23 -10.28 3.04 -4.86
CA ALA A 23 -8.84 2.76 -4.97
C ALA A 23 -8.23 2.14 -3.69
N HIS A 24 -8.92 2.24 -2.55
CA HIS A 24 -8.53 1.74 -1.23
C HIS A 24 -9.44 0.60 -0.73
N SER A 25 -10.09 -0.13 -1.65
CA SER A 25 -10.90 -1.30 -1.32
C SER A 25 -10.07 -2.45 -0.74
N TYR A 26 -10.74 -3.46 -0.21
CA TYR A 26 -10.07 -4.67 0.29
C TYR A 26 -9.14 -5.32 -0.75
N ALA A 27 -9.42 -5.19 -2.05
CA ALA A 27 -8.54 -5.70 -3.11
C ALA A 27 -7.13 -5.06 -3.09
N HIS A 28 -7.00 -3.80 -2.67
CA HIS A 28 -5.70 -3.18 -2.41
C HIS A 28 -5.02 -3.84 -1.20
N VAL A 29 -5.71 -3.97 -0.09
CA VAL A 29 -5.17 -4.59 1.13
C VAL A 29 -4.67 -6.02 0.87
N ASP A 30 -5.44 -6.83 0.15
CA ASP A 30 -5.05 -8.19 -0.23
C ASP A 30 -3.74 -8.23 -1.04
N ARG A 31 -3.56 -7.30 -2.00
CA ARG A 31 -2.30 -7.19 -2.73
C ARG A 31 -1.13 -6.76 -1.86
N VAL A 32 -1.37 -5.80 -0.96
CA VAL A 32 -0.34 -5.33 -0.01
C VAL A 32 0.09 -6.47 0.92
N VAL A 33 -0.84 -7.26 1.46
CA VAL A 33 -0.53 -8.44 2.29
C VAL A 33 0.33 -9.45 1.53
N LYS A 34 0.01 -9.74 0.27
CA LYS A 34 0.79 -10.67 -0.57
C LYS A 34 2.20 -10.14 -0.86
N ILE A 35 2.33 -8.87 -1.16
CA ILE A 35 3.65 -8.23 -1.39
C ILE A 35 4.46 -8.23 -0.08
N ALA A 36 3.84 -7.84 1.02
CA ALA A 36 4.47 -7.81 2.33
C ALA A 36 4.98 -9.19 2.78
N ALA A 37 4.20 -10.25 2.52
CA ALA A 37 4.62 -11.63 2.80
C ALA A 37 5.85 -12.03 1.98
N ILE A 38 5.91 -11.69 0.68
CA ILE A 38 7.09 -11.95 -0.17
C ILE A 38 8.31 -11.20 0.36
N LEU A 39 8.14 -9.96 0.80
CA LEU A 39 9.24 -9.17 1.37
C LEU A 39 9.70 -9.74 2.71
N ALA A 40 8.76 -10.08 3.60
CA ALA A 40 9.06 -10.65 4.92
C ALA A 40 9.86 -11.96 4.81
N GLU A 41 9.50 -12.84 3.86
CA GLU A 41 10.24 -14.06 3.60
C GLU A 41 11.68 -13.76 3.14
N LYS A 42 11.87 -12.82 2.22
CA LYS A 42 13.18 -12.47 1.68
C LYS A 42 14.09 -11.76 2.67
N GLU A 43 13.53 -10.96 3.53
CA GLU A 43 14.25 -10.18 4.56
C GLU A 43 14.30 -10.92 5.91
N GLN A 44 13.72 -12.14 6.02
CA GLN A 44 13.67 -12.94 7.25
C GLN A 44 13.02 -12.21 8.43
N ALA A 45 11.99 -11.41 8.15
CA ALA A 45 11.22 -10.66 9.15
C ALA A 45 10.12 -11.51 9.80
N ASP A 46 9.50 -10.98 10.87
CA ASP A 46 8.35 -11.61 11.53
C ASP A 46 7.13 -11.62 10.59
N MET A 47 6.93 -12.75 9.91
CA MET A 47 5.88 -12.95 8.91
C MET A 47 4.49 -12.67 9.46
N GLU A 48 4.18 -13.16 10.66
CA GLU A 48 2.84 -12.99 11.25
C GLU A 48 2.58 -11.52 11.62
N LEU A 49 3.58 -10.84 12.17
CA LEU A 49 3.50 -9.40 12.51
C LEU A 49 3.30 -8.56 11.24
N VAL A 50 4.10 -8.83 10.20
CA VAL A 50 4.02 -8.12 8.91
C VAL A 50 2.65 -8.31 8.25
N GLN A 51 2.14 -9.56 8.19
CA GLN A 51 0.83 -9.83 7.59
C GLN A 51 -0.32 -9.18 8.38
N ALA A 52 -0.28 -9.23 9.72
CA ALA A 52 -1.29 -8.59 10.56
C ALA A 52 -1.29 -7.06 10.39
N ALA A 53 -0.10 -6.45 10.34
CA ALA A 53 0.03 -5.02 10.13
C ALA A 53 -0.42 -4.59 8.73
N ALA A 54 -0.04 -5.36 7.69
CA ALA A 54 -0.47 -5.12 6.31
C ALA A 54 -1.98 -5.24 6.13
N LEU A 55 -2.65 -6.18 6.82
CA LEU A 55 -4.12 -6.27 6.83
C LEU A 55 -4.77 -5.02 7.42
N LEU A 56 -4.17 -4.44 8.44
CA LEU A 56 -4.77 -3.36 9.22
C LEU A 56 -4.36 -1.95 8.78
N HIS A 57 -3.35 -1.81 7.88
CA HIS A 57 -2.73 -0.50 7.59
C HIS A 57 -3.74 0.58 7.18
N ASP A 58 -4.69 0.25 6.35
CA ASP A 58 -5.70 1.18 5.80
C ASP A 58 -7.09 1.07 6.47
N ILE A 59 -7.23 0.31 7.59
CA ILE A 59 -8.53 0.06 8.25
C ILE A 59 -9.23 1.35 8.68
N GLY A 60 -8.49 2.42 8.95
CA GLY A 60 -9.03 3.71 9.34
C GLY A 60 -9.78 4.43 8.22
N ARG A 61 -9.50 4.13 6.94
CA ARG A 61 -10.20 4.73 5.80
C ARG A 61 -11.69 4.39 5.78
N ALA A 62 -12.08 3.27 6.35
CA ALA A 62 -13.49 2.90 6.51
C ALA A 62 -14.25 3.80 7.50
N VAL A 63 -13.55 4.65 8.25
CA VAL A 63 -14.14 5.53 9.28
C VAL A 63 -13.96 7.01 8.98
N GLY A 64 -12.77 7.41 8.51
CA GLY A 64 -12.49 8.81 8.16
C GLY A 64 -11.03 9.22 8.39
N GLU A 65 -10.74 10.47 8.05
CA GLU A 65 -9.41 11.06 8.21
C GLU A 65 -9.23 11.70 9.61
N PRO A 66 -8.02 11.74 10.18
CA PRO A 66 -6.80 11.14 9.61
C PRO A 66 -6.80 9.61 9.77
N HIS A 67 -6.76 8.91 8.61
CA HIS A 67 -6.96 7.45 8.57
C HIS A 67 -5.89 6.65 9.31
N ASN A 68 -4.66 7.14 9.39
CA ASN A 68 -3.59 6.45 10.11
C ASN A 68 -3.78 6.47 11.63
N GLU A 69 -4.22 7.60 12.21
CA GLU A 69 -4.49 7.70 13.65
C GLU A 69 -5.74 6.90 14.02
N THR A 70 -6.82 7.07 13.26
CA THR A 70 -8.05 6.30 13.43
C THR A 70 -7.79 4.81 13.23
N GLY A 71 -7.00 4.46 12.20
CA GLY A 71 -6.57 3.10 11.92
C GLY A 71 -5.76 2.47 13.04
N ALA A 72 -4.78 3.18 13.57
CA ALA A 72 -3.96 2.72 14.70
C ALA A 72 -4.81 2.41 15.94
N ARG A 73 -5.76 3.29 16.28
CA ARG A 73 -6.70 3.07 17.37
C ARG A 73 -7.59 1.84 17.15
N LEU A 74 -8.18 1.72 15.96
CA LEU A 74 -9.03 0.57 15.59
C LEU A 74 -8.24 -0.73 15.58
N ALA A 75 -7.04 -0.74 15.00
CA ALA A 75 -6.16 -1.89 14.99
C ALA A 75 -5.88 -2.40 16.40
N GLY A 76 -5.54 -1.49 17.33
CA GLY A 76 -5.32 -1.85 18.73
C GLY A 76 -6.56 -2.49 19.38
N GLN A 77 -7.76 -1.97 19.12
CA GLN A 77 -9.02 -2.54 19.61
C GLN A 77 -9.30 -3.93 19.00
N ILE A 78 -9.19 -4.07 17.68
CA ILE A 78 -9.41 -5.34 16.97
C ILE A 78 -8.45 -6.41 17.49
N LEU A 79 -7.16 -6.11 17.55
CA LEU A 79 -6.12 -7.04 17.98
C LEU A 79 -6.35 -7.51 19.42
N LYS A 80 -6.66 -6.58 20.33
CA LYS A 80 -6.92 -6.89 21.74
C LYS A 80 -8.11 -7.84 21.94
N HIS A 81 -9.17 -7.72 21.11
CA HIS A 81 -10.38 -8.52 21.27
C HIS A 81 -10.43 -9.78 20.40
N SER A 82 -9.61 -9.81 19.33
CA SER A 82 -9.73 -10.86 18.31
C SER A 82 -8.53 -11.78 18.20
N THR A 83 -7.44 -11.47 18.92
CA THR A 83 -6.21 -12.29 18.94
C THR A 83 -5.74 -12.54 20.38
N ASN A 84 -4.81 -13.49 20.51
CA ASN A 84 -4.11 -13.74 21.76
C ASN A 84 -2.69 -13.10 21.74
N TYR A 85 -2.50 -12.06 20.96
CA TYR A 85 -1.21 -11.40 20.86
C TYR A 85 -0.82 -10.73 22.18
N PRO A 86 0.45 -10.87 22.61
CA PRO A 86 0.94 -10.14 23.76
C PRO A 86 0.90 -8.64 23.47
N ARG A 87 0.82 -7.85 24.53
CA ARG A 87 0.69 -6.38 24.46
C ARG A 87 1.78 -5.75 23.57
N GLU A 88 3.02 -6.19 23.73
CA GLU A 88 4.15 -5.69 22.96
C GLU A 88 3.97 -5.89 21.43
N ARG A 89 3.43 -7.07 21.03
CA ARG A 89 3.14 -7.34 19.61
C ARG A 89 2.04 -6.45 19.08
N ILE A 90 1.00 -6.20 19.87
CA ILE A 90 -0.07 -5.27 19.50
C ILE A 90 0.49 -3.86 19.32
N GLU A 91 1.32 -3.38 20.23
CA GLU A 91 1.95 -2.05 20.16
C GLU A 91 2.81 -1.90 18.89
N LYS A 92 3.59 -2.92 18.51
CA LYS A 92 4.35 -2.94 17.25
C LYS A 92 3.43 -2.82 16.03
N ILE A 93 2.36 -3.60 15.95
CA ILE A 93 1.42 -3.55 14.82
C ILE A 93 0.74 -2.16 14.74
N VAL A 94 0.29 -1.64 15.86
CA VAL A 94 -0.34 -0.31 15.95
C VAL A 94 0.61 0.80 15.48
N LYS A 95 1.90 0.71 15.83
CA LYS A 95 2.93 1.65 15.38
C LYS A 95 3.12 1.59 13.85
N ILE A 96 3.14 0.39 13.27
CA ILE A 96 3.22 0.21 11.81
C ILE A 96 2.01 0.87 11.12
N VAL A 97 0.79 0.63 11.62
CA VAL A 97 -0.42 1.25 11.09
C VAL A 97 -0.36 2.77 11.19
N LEU A 98 0.17 3.32 12.28
CA LEU A 98 0.32 4.77 12.45
C LEU A 98 1.31 5.38 11.45
N HIS A 99 2.40 4.69 11.16
CA HIS A 99 3.52 5.22 10.37
C HIS A 99 3.50 4.82 8.88
N HIS A 100 2.47 4.10 8.39
CA HIS A 100 2.43 3.68 6.98
C HIS A 100 2.29 4.82 5.96
N PRO A 101 1.71 6.03 6.26
CA PRO A 101 1.67 7.10 5.28
C PRO A 101 3.06 7.60 4.88
N ILE A 102 3.17 8.12 3.66
CA ILE A 102 4.44 8.55 3.06
C ILE A 102 5.18 9.60 3.91
N VAL A 103 4.44 10.47 4.57
CA VAL A 103 4.98 11.55 5.43
C VAL A 103 5.73 11.05 6.67
N PHE A 104 5.54 9.77 7.04
CA PHE A 104 6.22 9.15 8.16
C PHE A 104 7.40 8.26 7.76
N ARG A 105 7.80 8.23 6.49
CA ARG A 105 8.89 7.38 6.00
C ARG A 105 10.16 7.46 6.85
N ASP A 106 10.55 8.67 7.22
CA ASP A 106 11.78 8.90 7.99
C ASP A 106 11.65 8.52 9.49
N ARG A 107 10.46 8.10 9.94
CA ARG A 107 10.19 7.58 11.28
C ARG A 107 10.14 6.06 11.36
N LEU A 108 10.37 5.36 10.24
CA LEU A 108 10.38 3.89 10.20
C LEU A 108 11.66 3.36 10.84
N GLU A 109 11.54 2.70 11.96
CA GLU A 109 12.68 2.19 12.75
C GLU A 109 12.93 0.71 12.49
N THR A 110 11.88 -0.12 12.55
CA THR A 110 12.03 -1.58 12.45
C THR A 110 11.97 -2.09 11.01
N LEU A 111 12.43 -3.31 10.81
CA LEU A 111 12.38 -3.97 9.51
C LEU A 111 10.95 -4.20 9.06
N GLU A 112 10.06 -4.58 9.98
CA GLU A 112 8.65 -4.83 9.71
C GLU A 112 7.91 -3.54 9.31
N GLU A 113 8.21 -2.40 9.95
CA GLU A 113 7.70 -1.08 9.53
C GLU A 113 8.07 -0.79 8.08
N LYS A 114 9.36 -0.98 7.73
CA LYS A 114 9.89 -0.76 6.38
C LYS A 114 9.25 -1.69 5.36
N ILE A 115 9.05 -2.96 5.70
CA ILE A 115 8.43 -3.96 4.81
C ILE A 115 6.97 -3.62 4.52
N VAL A 116 6.16 -3.29 5.51
CA VAL A 116 4.75 -2.95 5.30
C VAL A 116 4.62 -1.64 4.50
N TRP A 117 5.45 -0.66 4.81
CA TRP A 117 5.53 0.58 4.04
C TRP A 117 5.91 0.32 2.58
N ASP A 118 6.98 -0.44 2.34
CA ASP A 118 7.44 -0.79 1.00
C ASP A 118 6.35 -1.55 0.21
N ALA A 119 5.66 -2.49 0.85
CA ALA A 119 4.61 -3.28 0.22
C ALA A 119 3.44 -2.41 -0.26
N ASP A 120 2.99 -1.46 0.56
CA ASP A 120 1.96 -0.50 0.19
C ASP A 120 2.42 0.39 -0.99
N LYS A 121 3.67 0.86 -0.97
CA LYS A 121 4.21 1.71 -2.03
C LYS A 121 4.49 0.94 -3.34
N ILE A 122 4.82 -0.34 -3.26
CA ILE A 122 4.92 -1.20 -4.45
C ILE A 122 3.56 -1.37 -5.16
N ASP A 123 2.44 -1.35 -4.44
CA ASP A 123 1.10 -1.40 -5.06
C ASP A 123 0.71 -0.09 -5.79
N LEU A 124 1.48 0.99 -5.60
CA LEU A 124 1.40 2.22 -6.40
C LEU A 124 2.27 2.17 -7.66
N LEU A 125 3.06 1.13 -7.89
CA LEU A 125 3.88 0.98 -9.09
C LEU A 125 3.23 0.05 -10.12
N GLY A 126 3.58 0.25 -11.39
CA GLY A 126 3.02 -0.48 -12.53
C GLY A 126 1.67 0.09 -12.99
N VAL A 127 1.03 -0.63 -13.89
CA VAL A 127 -0.26 -0.23 -14.48
C VAL A 127 -1.37 -0.13 -13.42
N ILE A 128 -1.32 -0.98 -12.39
CA ILE A 128 -2.27 -0.94 -11.27
C ILE A 128 -2.18 0.40 -10.53
N GLY A 129 -0.97 0.89 -10.25
CA GLY A 129 -0.77 2.18 -9.59
C GLY A 129 -1.35 3.33 -10.41
N ILE A 130 -1.09 3.37 -11.71
CA ILE A 130 -1.66 4.37 -12.63
C ILE A 130 -3.19 4.32 -12.58
N ALA A 131 -3.79 3.13 -12.75
CA ALA A 131 -5.25 2.96 -12.69
C ALA A 131 -5.84 3.41 -11.35
N ARG A 132 -5.16 3.13 -10.22
CA ARG A 132 -5.58 3.58 -8.89
C ARG A 132 -5.58 5.10 -8.76
N VAL A 133 -4.55 5.78 -9.27
CA VAL A 133 -4.48 7.25 -9.25
C VAL A 133 -5.62 7.86 -10.08
N PHE A 134 -5.84 7.38 -11.30
CA PHE A 134 -6.96 7.84 -12.13
C PHE A 134 -8.31 7.62 -11.43
N HIS A 135 -8.50 6.47 -10.81
CA HIS A 135 -9.72 6.18 -10.07
C HIS A 135 -9.89 7.09 -8.84
N TRP A 136 -8.80 7.34 -8.09
CA TRP A 136 -8.82 8.20 -6.90
C TRP A 136 -9.11 9.67 -7.24
N LEU A 137 -8.56 10.17 -8.35
CA LEU A 137 -8.79 11.54 -8.80
C LEU A 137 -10.20 11.75 -9.36
N GLY A 138 -10.87 10.68 -9.77
CA GLY A 138 -12.28 10.69 -10.15
C GLY A 138 -12.59 11.64 -11.30
N LYS A 139 -13.31 12.74 -11.03
CA LYS A 139 -13.78 13.72 -12.04
C LYS A 139 -12.80 14.85 -12.35
N LYS A 140 -11.56 14.80 -11.86
CA LYS A 140 -10.55 15.81 -12.23
C LYS A 140 -10.21 15.70 -13.72
N PRO A 141 -9.72 16.79 -14.35
CA PRO A 141 -9.26 16.74 -15.74
C PRO A 141 -8.27 15.61 -15.98
N PHE A 142 -8.35 14.98 -17.15
CA PHE A 142 -7.54 13.81 -17.48
C PHE A 142 -6.04 14.11 -17.44
N GLU A 143 -5.64 15.26 -17.97
CA GLU A 143 -4.26 15.74 -17.97
C GLU A 143 -3.73 15.90 -16.54
N THR A 144 -4.57 16.38 -15.61
CA THR A 144 -4.21 16.46 -14.19
C THR A 144 -3.89 15.08 -13.60
N ALA A 145 -4.64 14.05 -14.00
CA ALA A 145 -4.38 12.70 -13.54
C ALA A 145 -3.04 12.15 -14.10
N VAL A 146 -2.72 12.46 -15.35
CA VAL A 146 -1.43 12.09 -15.96
C VAL A 146 -0.28 12.77 -15.25
N ASP A 147 -0.37 14.08 -14.99
CA ASP A 147 0.67 14.82 -14.30
C ASP A 147 0.85 14.33 -12.86
N THR A 148 -0.24 14.11 -12.12
CA THR A 148 -0.20 13.51 -10.78
C THR A 148 0.51 12.15 -10.80
N CYS A 149 0.21 11.27 -11.77
CA CYS A 149 0.92 10.01 -11.92
C CYS A 149 2.43 10.20 -12.13
N CYS A 150 2.82 11.20 -12.94
CA CYS A 150 4.22 11.48 -13.19
C CYS A 150 4.95 12.01 -11.94
N GLU A 151 4.31 12.86 -11.18
CA GLU A 151 4.89 13.52 -10.01
C GLU A 151 4.93 12.57 -8.79
N GLU A 152 3.86 11.79 -8.56
CA GLU A 152 3.75 10.97 -7.37
C GLU A 152 4.30 9.55 -7.54
N LEU A 153 4.09 8.90 -8.70
CA LEU A 153 4.48 7.49 -8.83
C LEU A 153 5.95 7.29 -9.18
N LYS A 154 6.55 8.17 -10.00
CA LYS A 154 7.96 8.00 -10.38
C LYS A 154 8.93 8.06 -9.20
N PRO A 155 8.78 8.96 -8.21
CA PRO A 155 9.68 8.99 -7.05
C PRO A 155 9.59 7.77 -6.13
N ILE A 156 8.44 7.08 -6.10
CA ILE A 156 8.15 5.98 -5.17
C ILE A 156 9.26 4.93 -5.14
N TYR A 157 9.76 4.53 -6.31
CA TYR A 157 10.80 3.50 -6.39
C TYR A 157 12.07 3.87 -5.60
N ASN A 158 12.48 5.14 -5.66
CA ASN A 158 13.66 5.63 -4.95
C ASN A 158 13.44 5.76 -3.43
N LEU A 159 12.20 5.80 -3.00
CA LEU A 159 11.83 5.89 -1.58
C LEU A 159 11.77 4.51 -0.90
N LEU A 160 11.78 3.40 -1.63
CA LEU A 160 11.73 2.06 -1.06
C LEU A 160 12.91 1.82 -0.10
N ASN A 161 12.63 1.19 1.02
CA ASN A 161 13.56 1.05 2.12
C ASN A 161 14.44 -0.20 2.01
N THR A 162 13.82 -1.37 1.68
CA THR A 162 14.51 -2.66 1.71
C THR A 162 15.14 -3.03 0.36
N PRO A 163 16.28 -3.75 0.35
CA PRO A 163 16.88 -4.23 -0.89
C PRO A 163 15.95 -5.15 -1.69
N SER A 164 15.21 -6.02 -1.02
CA SER A 164 14.24 -6.92 -1.66
C SER A 164 13.10 -6.15 -2.33
N ALA A 165 12.59 -5.07 -1.68
CA ALA A 165 11.57 -4.22 -2.27
C ALA A 165 12.04 -3.57 -3.57
N ARG A 166 13.23 -2.97 -3.57
CA ARG A 166 13.83 -2.40 -4.78
C ARG A 166 14.00 -3.42 -5.90
N LYS A 167 14.44 -4.64 -5.55
CA LYS A 167 14.64 -5.72 -6.53
C LYS A 167 13.32 -6.13 -7.18
N ILE A 168 12.28 -6.44 -6.39
CA ILE A 168 11.00 -6.91 -6.94
C ILE A 168 10.17 -5.80 -7.59
N ALA A 169 10.33 -4.54 -7.15
CA ALA A 169 9.62 -3.40 -7.70
C ALA A 169 10.18 -2.88 -9.03
N LYS A 170 11.41 -3.28 -9.40
CA LYS A 170 12.10 -2.75 -10.59
C LYS A 170 11.27 -2.85 -11.87
N GLU A 171 10.67 -4.01 -12.12
CA GLU A 171 9.83 -4.20 -13.30
C GLU A 171 8.55 -3.35 -13.26
N ARG A 172 7.91 -3.24 -12.09
CA ARG A 172 6.73 -2.38 -11.96
C ARG A 172 7.09 -0.91 -12.18
N TYR A 173 8.23 -0.46 -11.66
CA TYR A 173 8.74 0.88 -11.92
C TYR A 173 8.98 1.15 -13.41
N GLN A 174 9.62 0.20 -14.11
CA GLN A 174 9.83 0.31 -15.56
C GLN A 174 8.50 0.36 -16.33
N ARG A 175 7.53 -0.47 -15.94
CA ARG A 175 6.18 -0.43 -16.53
C ARG A 175 5.48 0.90 -16.25
N THR A 176 5.62 1.47 -15.05
CA THR A 176 5.08 2.81 -14.75
C THR A 176 5.67 3.84 -15.69
N ALA A 177 6.99 3.88 -15.82
CA ALA A 177 7.66 4.86 -16.68
C ALA A 177 7.26 4.72 -18.15
N ALA A 178 7.27 3.48 -18.69
CA ALA A 178 6.89 3.20 -20.07
C ALA A 178 5.43 3.55 -20.36
N SER A 179 4.49 3.17 -19.46
CA SER A 179 3.06 3.47 -19.65
C SER A 179 2.78 4.97 -19.60
N LEU A 180 3.44 5.71 -18.71
CA LEU A 180 3.28 7.16 -18.64
C LEU A 180 3.93 7.90 -19.83
N SER A 181 5.02 7.34 -20.40
CA SER A 181 5.59 7.85 -21.63
C SER A 181 4.63 7.68 -22.79
N ALA A 182 4.16 6.46 -23.01
CA ALA A 182 3.18 6.14 -24.06
C ALA A 182 1.93 7.02 -23.95
N LEU A 183 1.38 7.16 -22.74
CA LEU A 183 0.21 7.99 -22.50
C LEU A 183 0.43 9.46 -22.89
N LYS A 184 1.61 10.02 -22.63
CA LYS A 184 1.96 11.39 -23.03
C LYS A 184 2.14 11.53 -24.55
N GLU A 185 2.73 10.53 -25.19
CA GLU A 185 2.89 10.48 -26.65
C GLU A 185 1.52 10.46 -27.35
N GLU A 186 0.61 9.60 -26.89
CA GLU A 186 -0.77 9.51 -27.41
C GLU A 186 -1.56 10.81 -27.18
N LEU A 187 -1.46 11.44 -26.00
CA LEU A 187 -2.11 12.72 -25.73
C LEU A 187 -1.63 13.85 -26.66
N SER A 188 -0.37 13.83 -27.05
CA SER A 188 0.22 14.80 -27.97
C SER A 188 0.10 14.40 -29.45
N THR A 189 -0.48 13.22 -29.74
CA THR A 189 -0.54 12.63 -31.08
C THR A 189 0.82 12.48 -31.78
N GLN A 190 1.91 12.44 -31.00
CA GLN A 190 3.26 12.26 -31.57
C GLN A 190 3.47 10.88 -32.17
N ASP A 191 2.84 9.85 -31.57
CA ASP A 191 2.83 8.48 -32.05
C ASP A 191 2.32 8.36 -33.50
N LEU A 192 1.39 9.22 -33.93
CA LEU A 192 0.81 9.21 -35.28
C LEU A 192 1.68 9.92 -36.34
N ARG A 193 2.72 10.65 -35.91
CA ARG A 193 3.60 11.41 -36.82
C ARG A 193 4.79 10.61 -37.35
N THR A 194 5.00 9.40 -36.83
CA THR A 194 6.13 8.52 -37.18
C THR A 194 5.79 7.49 -38.24
N HIS A 195 4.63 7.62 -38.87
CA HIS A 195 4.14 6.84 -40.02
C HIS A 195 3.77 7.81 -41.16
#